data_ba2ccdd79e3448e5fd1bed1865aa917c
#
_entry.id   ba2ccdd79e3448e5fd1bed1865aa917c
#
_cell.length_a   1.000
_cell.length_b   1.000
_cell.length_c   1.000
_cell.angle_alpha   90.00
_cell.angle_beta   90.00
_cell.angle_gamma   90.00
#
_symmetry.space_group_name_H-M   'P 1'
#
loop_
_entity.id
_entity.type
_entity.pdbx_description
1 polymer ?
#
loop_
_entity_poly.entity_id
_entity_poly.type
_entity_poly.pdbx_seq_one_letter_code
_entity_poly.pdbx_strand_id
1 'polypeptide(L)'
;MPVPYVVRFVSARSGAGKTATASLLVRELRARGYRVGVVKHAAGSVSLEEKDSKRYLESGAENVVVSSSGLALIYVRGHRDLLEDAVVYAKTPIVVVEGFRESSLGDVVVVASSESEVEELLAGGVKPLVVVYTGESPVDQGALGARVVKPSSIRELVELVETRVLEHYLQQTPRLDCGKCGYATCRELVEAYTRGAASWCPVASGGTSLAVDGVEIPLNPFVKNTIKSVVKGLISVLKGVPAEWSRVVVTVSRED
;
A
#
# COMPACT_ATOMS: atom_id res chain seq x y z
N MET A 1 8.20 -8.80 -2.49
CA MET A 1 8.34 -7.40 -2.02
C MET A 1 7.42 -7.23 -0.82
N PRO A 2 7.71 -6.33 0.11
CA PRO A 2 6.79 -6.05 1.21
C PRO A 2 5.51 -5.40 0.69
N VAL A 3 4.45 -5.48 1.49
CA VAL A 3 3.18 -4.80 1.19
C VAL A 3 3.39 -3.29 1.33
N PRO A 4 2.97 -2.47 0.35
CA PRO A 4 3.15 -1.03 0.45
C PRO A 4 2.28 -0.43 1.56
N TYR A 5 2.76 0.68 2.14
CA TYR A 5 1.92 1.49 3.01
C TYR A 5 0.93 2.30 2.18
N VAL A 6 -0.34 2.23 2.55
CA VAL A 6 -1.43 2.90 1.84
C VAL A 6 -2.07 3.94 2.74
N VAL A 7 -2.23 5.15 2.21
CA VAL A 7 -2.99 6.23 2.86
C VAL A 7 -4.04 6.79 1.91
N ARG A 8 -5.31 6.73 2.31
CA ARG A 8 -6.47 7.11 1.50
C ARG A 8 -7.04 8.45 1.91
N PHE A 9 -7.29 9.31 0.93
CA PHE A 9 -8.00 10.57 1.09
C PHE A 9 -9.45 10.41 0.71
N VAL A 10 -10.33 10.56 1.67
CA VAL A 10 -11.78 10.44 1.50
C VAL A 10 -12.50 11.72 1.95
N SER A 11 -13.67 11.99 1.38
CA SER A 11 -14.56 13.08 1.80
C SER A 11 -16.02 12.69 1.60
N ALA A 12 -16.92 13.34 2.28
CA ALA A 12 -18.36 13.17 2.08
C ALA A 12 -18.79 13.69 0.70
N ARG A 13 -18.18 14.78 0.22
CA ARG A 13 -18.54 15.46 -1.03
C ARG A 13 -17.38 15.66 -1.97
N SER A 14 -17.69 15.84 -3.25
CA SER A 14 -16.73 16.33 -4.25
C SER A 14 -16.35 17.79 -3.93
N GLY A 15 -15.12 18.17 -4.28
CA GLY A 15 -14.66 19.55 -4.07
C GLY A 15 -14.14 19.89 -2.67
N ALA A 16 -14.18 18.97 -1.70
CA ALA A 16 -13.69 19.20 -0.32
C ALA A 16 -12.18 19.45 -0.20
N GLY A 17 -11.42 19.40 -1.28
CA GLY A 17 -9.97 19.66 -1.27
C GLY A 17 -9.09 18.40 -1.19
N LYS A 18 -9.65 17.19 -1.43
CA LYS A 18 -8.88 15.93 -1.43
C LYS A 18 -7.62 15.99 -2.29
N THR A 19 -7.80 16.32 -3.57
CA THR A 19 -6.69 16.35 -4.54
C THR A 19 -5.61 17.35 -4.12
N ALA A 20 -6.00 18.53 -3.65
CA ALA A 20 -5.05 19.55 -3.18
C ALA A 20 -4.27 19.03 -1.97
N THR A 21 -4.95 18.46 -0.96
CA THR A 21 -4.31 17.94 0.25
C THR A 21 -3.42 16.74 -0.05
N ALA A 22 -3.88 15.79 -0.87
CA ALA A 22 -3.09 14.64 -1.29
C ALA A 22 -1.83 15.06 -2.05
N SER A 23 -1.95 16.04 -2.96
CA SER A 23 -0.82 16.58 -3.72
C SER A 23 0.21 17.27 -2.81
N LEU A 24 -0.25 17.99 -1.78
CA LEU A 24 0.65 18.57 -0.76
C LEU A 24 1.41 17.46 -0.01
N LEU A 25 0.73 16.41 0.45
CA LEU A 25 1.39 15.28 1.10
C LEU A 25 2.44 14.62 0.19
N VAL A 26 2.07 14.34 -1.06
CA VAL A 26 2.99 13.75 -2.05
C VAL A 26 4.23 14.62 -2.22
N ARG A 27 4.05 15.94 -2.40
CA ARG A 27 5.15 16.88 -2.57
C ARG A 27 6.09 16.89 -1.36
N GLU A 28 5.56 16.98 -0.15
CA GLU A 28 6.35 16.99 1.07
C GLU A 28 7.10 15.67 1.31
N LEU A 29 6.45 14.51 1.11
CA LEU A 29 7.11 13.21 1.20
C LEU A 29 8.22 13.07 0.15
N ARG A 30 7.96 13.51 -1.09
CA ARG A 30 8.97 13.52 -2.16
C ARG A 30 10.17 14.42 -1.83
N ALA A 31 9.92 15.61 -1.27
CA ALA A 31 10.98 16.51 -0.80
C ALA A 31 11.85 15.90 0.30
N ARG A 32 11.28 15.00 1.13
CA ARG A 32 11.98 14.20 2.15
C ARG A 32 12.64 12.92 1.59
N GLY A 33 12.60 12.73 0.27
CA GLY A 33 13.25 11.63 -0.43
C GLY A 33 12.43 10.34 -0.53
N TYR A 34 11.21 10.27 -0.01
CA TYR A 34 10.38 9.07 -0.10
C TYR A 34 9.96 8.75 -1.54
N ARG A 35 9.83 7.46 -1.85
CA ARG A 35 9.23 6.99 -3.10
C ARG A 35 7.73 6.85 -2.91
N VAL A 36 6.97 7.68 -3.63
CA VAL A 36 5.51 7.77 -3.50
C VAL A 36 4.86 7.51 -4.85
N GLY A 37 3.88 6.62 -4.89
CA GLY A 37 2.93 6.44 -5.98
C GLY A 37 1.56 7.01 -5.61
N VAL A 38 0.74 7.25 -6.62
CA VAL A 38 -0.62 7.73 -6.43
C VAL A 38 -1.59 6.83 -7.18
N VAL A 39 -2.68 6.47 -6.50
CA VAL A 39 -3.84 5.81 -7.10
C VAL A 39 -5.03 6.76 -6.98
N LYS A 40 -5.67 7.06 -8.11
CA LYS A 40 -6.86 7.91 -8.13
C LYS A 40 -8.05 7.10 -8.63
N HIS A 41 -9.11 7.05 -7.82
CA HIS A 41 -10.39 6.49 -8.23
C HIS A 41 -11.13 7.48 -9.12
N ALA A 42 -11.52 7.02 -10.31
CA ALA A 42 -12.35 7.79 -11.23
C ALA A 42 -13.81 7.36 -11.05
N ALA A 43 -14.71 8.31 -10.76
CA ALA A 43 -16.14 8.04 -10.58
C ALA A 43 -16.86 7.64 -11.89
N GLY A 44 -16.13 7.53 -13.00
CA GLY A 44 -16.66 7.18 -14.32
C GLY A 44 -15.60 6.49 -15.17
N SER A 45 -15.89 6.35 -16.47
CA SER A 45 -14.95 5.73 -17.41
C SER A 45 -13.68 6.56 -17.57
N VAL A 46 -12.53 5.89 -17.56
CA VAL A 46 -11.26 6.50 -17.97
C VAL A 46 -11.27 6.66 -19.49
N SER A 47 -11.12 7.89 -19.98
CA SER A 47 -11.05 8.13 -21.42
C SER A 47 -9.71 7.63 -21.98
N LEU A 48 -9.78 6.88 -23.06
CA LEU A 48 -8.62 6.50 -23.85
C LEU A 48 -8.36 7.62 -24.86
N GLU A 49 -7.36 8.45 -24.62
CA GLU A 49 -7.03 9.58 -25.51
C GLU A 49 -6.36 9.11 -26.81
N GLU A 50 -5.67 7.98 -26.79
CA GLU A 50 -4.99 7.41 -27.97
C GLU A 50 -5.88 6.42 -28.74
N LYS A 51 -6.23 6.78 -29.99
CA LYS A 51 -7.08 5.96 -30.88
C LYS A 51 -6.51 4.58 -31.15
N ASP A 52 -5.19 4.46 -31.31
CA ASP A 52 -4.55 3.19 -31.66
C ASP A 52 -4.52 2.23 -30.45
N SER A 53 -4.28 2.74 -29.25
CA SER A 53 -4.37 1.95 -28.02
C SER A 53 -5.76 1.36 -27.81
N LYS A 54 -6.80 2.13 -28.14
CA LYS A 54 -8.18 1.66 -28.10
C LYS A 54 -8.42 0.51 -29.07
N ARG A 55 -7.90 0.61 -30.31
CA ARG A 55 -8.03 -0.46 -31.33
C ARG A 55 -7.40 -1.76 -30.86
N TYR A 56 -6.21 -1.72 -30.24
CA TYR A 56 -5.58 -2.92 -29.72
C TYR A 56 -6.41 -3.58 -28.61
N LEU A 57 -6.97 -2.80 -27.66
CA LEU A 57 -7.86 -3.34 -26.65
C LEU A 57 -9.15 -3.92 -27.26
N GLU A 58 -9.77 -3.25 -28.24
CA GLU A 58 -10.95 -3.74 -28.95
C GLU A 58 -10.64 -5.02 -29.76
N SER A 59 -9.40 -5.18 -30.25
CA SER A 59 -8.94 -6.39 -30.93
C SER A 59 -8.67 -7.57 -29.99
N GLY A 60 -8.83 -7.38 -28.67
CA GLY A 60 -8.71 -8.47 -27.68
C GLY A 60 -7.42 -8.47 -26.89
N ALA A 61 -6.54 -7.46 -27.00
CA ALA A 61 -5.36 -7.37 -26.16
C ALA A 61 -5.77 -7.25 -24.68
N GLU A 62 -5.12 -8.03 -23.81
CA GLU A 62 -5.34 -7.98 -22.36
C GLU A 62 -4.75 -6.71 -21.75
N ASN A 63 -3.63 -6.23 -22.30
CA ASN A 63 -3.01 -4.97 -21.90
C ASN A 63 -2.37 -4.28 -23.10
N VAL A 64 -2.24 -2.96 -23.01
CA VAL A 64 -1.52 -2.13 -23.97
C VAL A 64 -0.59 -1.21 -23.21
N VAL A 65 0.68 -1.22 -23.55
CA VAL A 65 1.70 -0.33 -22.99
C VAL A 65 2.09 0.69 -24.04
N VAL A 66 1.83 1.95 -23.74
CA VAL A 66 2.30 3.09 -24.55
C VAL A 66 3.55 3.64 -23.87
N SER A 67 4.67 3.59 -24.57
CA SER A 67 5.96 4.01 -24.03
C SER A 67 6.50 5.21 -24.78
N SER A 68 6.91 6.22 -24.02
CA SER A 68 7.60 7.40 -24.55
C SER A 68 8.81 7.75 -23.68
N SER A 69 9.59 8.75 -24.10
CA SER A 69 10.70 9.24 -23.29
C SER A 69 10.20 9.80 -21.95
N GLY A 70 10.51 9.11 -20.84
CA GLY A 70 10.19 9.55 -19.48
C GLY A 70 8.80 9.20 -18.96
N LEU A 71 7.89 8.66 -19.81
CA LEU A 71 6.53 8.29 -19.39
C LEU A 71 6.06 7.02 -20.09
N ALA A 72 5.36 6.16 -19.36
CA ALA A 72 4.60 5.05 -19.93
C ALA A 72 3.17 5.07 -19.41
N LEU A 73 2.22 4.74 -20.28
CA LEU A 73 0.82 4.49 -19.95
C LEU A 73 0.54 3.00 -20.09
N ILE A 74 -0.16 2.43 -19.13
CA ILE A 74 -0.54 1.02 -19.15
C ILE A 74 -2.05 0.94 -19.05
N TYR A 75 -2.68 0.37 -20.08
CA TYR A 75 -4.09 0.05 -20.09
C TYR A 75 -4.24 -1.45 -19.83
N VAL A 76 -5.04 -1.81 -18.85
CA VAL A 76 -5.31 -3.21 -18.47
C VAL A 76 -6.80 -3.47 -18.57
N ARG A 77 -7.16 -4.51 -19.34
CA ARG A 77 -8.55 -4.95 -19.49
C ARG A 77 -8.95 -5.82 -18.30
N GLY A 78 -10.22 -5.79 -17.93
CA GLY A 78 -10.75 -6.64 -16.86
C GLY A 78 -10.26 -6.25 -15.46
N HIS A 79 -9.70 -5.03 -15.30
CA HIS A 79 -9.41 -4.49 -13.98
C HIS A 79 -10.69 -4.42 -13.15
N ARG A 80 -10.68 -5.02 -11.98
CA ARG A 80 -11.74 -4.85 -11.00
C ARG A 80 -11.53 -3.52 -10.31
N ASP A 81 -12.60 -2.77 -10.10
CA ASP A 81 -12.53 -1.47 -9.42
C ASP A 81 -12.36 -1.65 -7.89
N LEU A 82 -11.28 -2.36 -7.53
CA LEU A 82 -10.85 -2.61 -6.15
C LEU A 82 -9.51 -1.93 -5.89
N LEU A 83 -9.36 -1.34 -4.72
CA LEU A 83 -8.11 -0.67 -4.34
C LEU A 83 -6.93 -1.66 -4.30
N GLU A 84 -7.16 -2.87 -3.82
CA GLU A 84 -6.18 -3.95 -3.74
C GLU A 84 -5.56 -4.27 -5.11
N ASP A 85 -6.38 -4.25 -6.16
CA ASP A 85 -5.93 -4.48 -7.52
C ASP A 85 -5.18 -3.25 -8.08
N ALA A 86 -5.64 -2.04 -7.76
CA ALA A 86 -5.04 -0.79 -8.25
C ALA A 86 -3.65 -0.52 -7.63
N VAL A 87 -3.47 -0.83 -6.35
CA VAL A 87 -2.21 -0.60 -5.61
C VAL A 87 -1.04 -1.38 -6.21
N VAL A 88 -1.29 -2.54 -6.82
CA VAL A 88 -0.25 -3.38 -7.47
C VAL A 88 0.51 -2.62 -8.56
N TYR A 89 -0.15 -1.69 -9.24
CA TYR A 89 0.47 -0.91 -10.32
C TYR A 89 1.36 0.23 -9.83
N ALA A 90 1.19 0.69 -8.59
CA ALA A 90 1.97 1.82 -8.05
C ALA A 90 3.46 1.49 -7.88
N LYS A 91 3.83 0.25 -7.55
CA LYS A 91 5.22 -0.25 -7.40
C LYS A 91 6.12 0.65 -6.55
N THR A 92 5.55 1.32 -5.56
CA THR A 92 6.26 2.22 -4.64
C THR A 92 6.00 1.82 -3.19
N PRO A 93 6.90 2.13 -2.26
CA PRO A 93 6.69 1.82 -0.84
C PRO A 93 5.49 2.55 -0.23
N ILE A 94 5.22 3.77 -0.66
CA ILE A 94 4.10 4.57 -0.16
C ILE A 94 3.13 4.80 -1.30
N VAL A 95 1.86 4.53 -1.07
CA VAL A 95 0.78 4.76 -2.03
C VAL A 95 -0.23 5.72 -1.42
N VAL A 96 -0.32 6.90 -2.00
CA VAL A 96 -1.35 7.88 -1.70
C VAL A 96 -2.55 7.60 -2.59
N VAL A 97 -3.72 7.48 -2.00
CA VAL A 97 -4.95 7.12 -2.72
C VAL A 97 -5.97 8.24 -2.59
N GLU A 98 -6.55 8.64 -3.69
CA GLU A 98 -7.71 9.53 -3.73
C GLU A 98 -8.95 8.73 -4.09
N GLY A 99 -9.92 8.65 -3.16
CA GLY A 99 -11.15 7.88 -3.35
C GLY A 99 -11.13 6.51 -2.65
N PHE A 100 -11.84 5.54 -3.23
CA PHE A 100 -12.05 4.21 -2.65
C PHE A 100 -12.59 4.26 -1.21
N ARG A 101 -13.65 5.05 -0.99
CA ARG A 101 -14.23 5.29 0.35
C ARG A 101 -14.58 3.99 1.07
N GLU A 102 -15.09 3.01 0.34
CA GLU A 102 -15.59 1.74 0.88
C GLU A 102 -14.47 0.69 1.15
N SER A 103 -13.24 0.93 0.67
CA SER A 103 -12.15 -0.01 0.94
C SER A 103 -11.73 0.04 2.41
N SER A 104 -11.31 -1.08 2.96
CA SER A 104 -10.70 -1.19 4.29
C SER A 104 -9.18 -1.11 4.28
N LEU A 105 -8.55 -1.04 3.09
CA LEU A 105 -7.10 -1.06 2.94
C LEU A 105 -6.46 0.26 3.36
N GLY A 106 -5.50 0.21 4.28
CA GLY A 106 -4.66 1.33 4.67
C GLY A 106 -5.31 2.35 5.60
N ASP A 107 -4.53 3.37 5.95
CA ASP A 107 -4.98 4.45 6.82
C ASP A 107 -5.86 5.46 6.05
N VAL A 108 -6.76 6.13 6.75
CA VAL A 108 -7.72 7.06 6.17
C VAL A 108 -7.43 8.49 6.63
N VAL A 109 -7.30 9.40 5.68
CA VAL A 109 -7.32 10.85 5.89
C VAL A 109 -8.67 11.37 5.40
N VAL A 110 -9.49 11.86 6.32
CA VAL A 110 -10.74 12.54 5.98
C VAL A 110 -10.42 13.99 5.60
N VAL A 111 -10.95 14.47 4.48
CA VAL A 111 -10.88 15.87 4.09
C VAL A 111 -12.30 16.43 4.11
N ALA A 112 -12.53 17.45 4.94
CA ALA A 112 -13.87 18.02 5.16
C ALA A 112 -13.80 19.55 5.30
N SER A 113 -14.87 20.22 4.91
CA SER A 113 -15.04 21.67 5.05
C SER A 113 -16.04 22.06 6.15
N SER A 114 -16.77 21.09 6.69
CA SER A 114 -17.69 21.29 7.82
C SER A 114 -17.65 20.12 8.79
N GLU A 115 -18.06 20.33 10.04
CA GLU A 115 -18.17 19.26 11.06
C GLU A 115 -19.18 18.20 10.63
N SER A 116 -20.31 18.61 10.05
CA SER A 116 -21.34 17.67 9.57
C SER A 116 -20.83 16.69 8.52
N GLU A 117 -19.88 17.10 7.66
CA GLU A 117 -19.22 16.18 6.71
C GLU A 117 -18.34 15.13 7.43
N VAL A 118 -17.68 15.52 8.51
CA VAL A 118 -16.89 14.59 9.34
C VAL A 118 -17.82 13.62 10.05
N GLU A 119 -18.87 14.11 10.70
CA GLU A 119 -19.87 13.30 11.41
C GLU A 119 -20.55 12.29 10.49
N GLU A 120 -20.92 12.69 9.26
CA GLU A 120 -21.47 11.79 8.24
C GLU A 120 -20.52 10.61 7.96
N LEU A 121 -19.22 10.88 7.80
CA LEU A 121 -18.23 9.85 7.52
C LEU A 121 -17.99 8.94 8.72
N LEU A 122 -17.93 9.50 9.93
CA LEU A 122 -17.77 8.73 11.16
C LEU A 122 -18.99 7.83 11.42
N ALA A 123 -20.20 8.36 11.23
CA ALA A 123 -21.45 7.58 11.32
C ALA A 123 -21.50 6.46 10.26
N GLY A 124 -20.90 6.68 9.08
CA GLY A 124 -20.70 5.67 8.04
C GLY A 124 -19.60 4.65 8.34
N GLY A 125 -19.01 4.67 9.54
CA GLY A 125 -18.01 3.70 9.99
C GLY A 125 -16.57 4.02 9.57
N VAL A 126 -16.30 5.18 8.99
CA VAL A 126 -14.94 5.62 8.66
C VAL A 126 -14.18 5.92 9.95
N LYS A 127 -13.00 5.29 10.11
CA LYS A 127 -12.09 5.54 11.25
C LYS A 127 -10.87 6.31 10.74
N PRO A 128 -10.86 7.64 10.83
CA PRO A 128 -9.77 8.43 10.30
C PRO A 128 -8.52 8.33 11.19
N LEU A 129 -7.35 8.25 10.52
CA LEU A 129 -6.07 8.54 11.15
C LEU A 129 -6.01 10.02 11.57
N VAL A 130 -6.54 10.88 10.71
CA VAL A 130 -6.60 12.32 10.92
C VAL A 130 -7.67 12.93 10.01
N VAL A 131 -8.25 14.04 10.44
CA VAL A 131 -9.13 14.88 9.65
C VAL A 131 -8.35 16.12 9.19
N VAL A 132 -8.29 16.36 7.90
CA VAL A 132 -7.81 17.62 7.33
C VAL A 132 -9.01 18.52 7.11
N TYR A 133 -9.11 19.54 7.95
CA TYR A 133 -10.25 20.45 7.92
C TYR A 133 -9.94 21.70 7.09
N THR A 134 -10.65 21.86 5.99
CA THR A 134 -10.47 22.95 5.02
C THR A 134 -11.41 24.15 5.26
N GLY A 135 -12.40 23.99 6.15
CA GLY A 135 -13.35 25.05 6.49
C GLY A 135 -12.74 26.17 7.35
N GLU A 136 -13.40 27.31 7.37
CA GLU A 136 -12.99 28.50 8.12
C GLU A 136 -13.48 28.47 9.59
N SER A 137 -14.61 27.84 9.86
CA SER A 137 -15.20 27.76 11.20
C SER A 137 -14.30 27.01 12.17
N PRO A 138 -14.32 27.36 13.46
CA PRO A 138 -13.69 26.56 14.51
C PRO A 138 -14.24 25.13 14.53
N VAL A 139 -13.42 24.16 14.85
CA VAL A 139 -13.79 22.74 14.96
C VAL A 139 -13.52 22.27 16.38
N ASP A 140 -14.54 21.66 16.99
CA ASP A 140 -14.37 20.99 18.29
C ASP A 140 -13.79 19.58 18.09
N GLN A 141 -12.47 19.45 18.26
CA GLN A 141 -11.78 18.17 18.15
C GLN A 141 -12.24 17.15 19.20
N GLY A 142 -12.65 17.61 20.38
CA GLY A 142 -13.16 16.77 21.45
C GLY A 142 -14.48 16.13 21.07
N ALA A 143 -15.39 16.90 20.49
CA ALA A 143 -16.68 16.41 20.02
C ALA A 143 -16.54 15.40 18.87
N LEU A 144 -15.59 15.63 17.95
CA LEU A 144 -15.36 14.72 16.83
C LEU A 144 -14.61 13.43 17.20
N GLY A 145 -13.95 13.38 18.36
CA GLY A 145 -13.16 12.20 18.77
C GLY A 145 -12.03 11.84 17.78
N ALA A 146 -11.59 12.79 16.97
CA ALA A 146 -10.59 12.60 15.93
C ALA A 146 -9.56 13.74 15.92
N ARG A 147 -8.29 13.41 15.62
CA ARG A 147 -7.27 14.44 15.43
C ARG A 147 -7.60 15.28 14.19
N VAL A 148 -7.58 16.60 14.35
CA VAL A 148 -7.85 17.56 13.27
C VAL A 148 -6.61 18.38 12.98
N VAL A 149 -6.28 18.55 11.70
CA VAL A 149 -5.21 19.42 11.22
C VAL A 149 -5.74 20.36 10.14
N LYS A 150 -5.14 21.53 10.01
CA LYS A 150 -5.43 22.48 8.92
C LYS A 150 -4.48 22.23 7.73
N PRO A 151 -4.86 22.55 6.49
CA PRO A 151 -3.95 22.46 5.34
C PRO A 151 -2.66 23.27 5.51
N SER A 152 -2.70 24.38 6.27
CA SER A 152 -1.53 25.17 6.64
C SER A 152 -0.56 24.42 7.56
N SER A 153 -1.03 23.43 8.30
CA SER A 153 -0.25 22.56 9.19
C SER A 153 0.05 21.21 8.53
N ILE A 154 0.22 21.15 7.21
CA ILE A 154 0.47 19.90 6.45
C ILE A 154 1.66 19.11 7.01
N ARG A 155 2.63 19.77 7.64
CA ARG A 155 3.77 19.11 8.28
C ARG A 155 3.35 18.09 9.34
N GLU A 156 2.31 18.39 10.13
CA GLU A 156 1.79 17.47 11.14
C GLU A 156 1.23 16.19 10.50
N LEU A 157 0.53 16.31 9.36
CA LEU A 157 0.07 15.16 8.59
C LEU A 157 1.25 14.35 8.06
N VAL A 158 2.29 15.02 7.55
CA VAL A 158 3.49 14.36 7.00
C VAL A 158 4.19 13.56 8.10
N GLU A 159 4.43 14.14 9.27
CA GLU A 159 5.08 13.49 10.41
C GLU A 159 4.27 12.27 10.91
N LEU A 160 2.95 12.40 10.94
CA LEU A 160 2.07 11.30 11.28
C LEU A 160 2.19 10.15 10.26
N VAL A 161 2.15 10.47 8.97
CA VAL A 161 2.31 9.49 7.88
C VAL A 161 3.69 8.84 7.94
N GLU A 162 4.77 9.59 8.18
CA GLU A 162 6.12 9.02 8.33
C GLU A 162 6.19 8.01 9.48
N THR A 163 5.56 8.35 10.61
CA THR A 163 5.48 7.43 11.76
C THR A 163 4.75 6.14 11.38
N ARG A 164 3.61 6.26 10.71
CA ARG A 164 2.82 5.10 10.25
C ARG A 164 3.57 4.27 9.21
N VAL A 165 4.26 4.90 8.27
CA VAL A 165 5.14 4.23 7.29
C VAL A 165 6.21 3.40 8.00
N LEU A 166 6.89 3.99 8.97
CA LEU A 166 7.92 3.29 9.72
C LEU A 166 7.35 2.09 10.49
N GLU A 167 6.24 2.28 11.21
CA GLU A 167 5.57 1.21 11.96
C GLU A 167 5.13 0.07 11.02
N HIS A 168 4.48 0.41 9.90
CA HIS A 168 4.00 -0.54 8.90
C HIS A 168 5.12 -1.43 8.36
N TYR A 169 6.26 -0.84 8.02
CA TYR A 169 7.39 -1.60 7.49
C TYR A 169 8.16 -2.35 8.57
N LEU A 170 8.31 -1.79 9.77
CA LEU A 170 8.92 -2.50 10.88
C LEU A 170 8.15 -3.76 11.25
N GLN A 171 6.81 -3.76 11.15
CA GLN A 171 6.02 -4.96 11.38
C GLN A 171 6.30 -6.07 10.35
N GLN A 172 6.73 -5.71 9.13
CA GLN A 172 7.10 -6.65 8.08
C GLN A 172 8.56 -7.10 8.15
N THR A 173 9.37 -6.52 9.05
CA THR A 173 10.75 -6.97 9.31
C THR A 173 10.79 -8.00 10.46
N PRO A 174 11.85 -8.80 10.55
CA PRO A 174 12.03 -9.70 11.68
C PRO A 174 12.40 -8.99 13.00
N ARG A 175 12.67 -7.69 12.98
CA ARG A 175 13.09 -6.86 14.14
C ARG A 175 14.29 -7.43 14.91
N LEU A 176 15.26 -8.03 14.20
CA LEU A 176 16.42 -8.71 14.82
C LEU A 176 17.66 -7.83 14.87
N ASP A 177 17.67 -6.70 14.15
CA ASP A 177 18.83 -5.82 14.00
C ASP A 177 20.13 -6.60 13.68
N CYS A 178 20.00 -7.64 12.84
CA CYS A 178 21.03 -8.66 12.62
C CYS A 178 22.12 -8.25 11.60
N GLY A 179 22.04 -7.07 11.02
CA GLY A 179 23.03 -6.54 10.07
C GLY A 179 23.09 -7.22 8.69
N LYS A 180 22.35 -8.31 8.43
CA LYS A 180 22.43 -9.09 7.18
C LYS A 180 22.02 -8.31 5.92
N CYS A 181 21.33 -7.20 6.07
CA CYS A 181 20.95 -6.28 4.98
C CYS A 181 21.98 -5.17 4.74
N GLY A 182 23.05 -5.11 5.55
CA GLY A 182 24.08 -4.06 5.50
C GLY A 182 23.76 -2.82 6.34
N TYR A 183 22.62 -2.79 7.05
CA TYR A 183 22.22 -1.72 7.98
C TYR A 183 22.32 -2.22 9.41
N ALA A 184 22.68 -1.34 10.35
CA ALA A 184 22.85 -1.72 11.75
C ALA A 184 21.51 -2.09 12.41
N THR A 185 20.43 -1.41 12.03
CA THR A 185 19.10 -1.64 12.57
C THR A 185 18.06 -1.89 11.48
N CYS A 186 16.96 -2.60 11.83
CA CYS A 186 15.83 -2.76 10.93
C CYS A 186 15.16 -1.41 10.60
N ARG A 187 15.25 -0.43 11.52
CA ARG A 187 14.78 0.93 11.30
C ARG A 187 15.54 1.62 10.17
N GLU A 188 16.86 1.61 10.22
CA GLU A 188 17.71 2.19 9.14
C GLU A 188 17.43 1.54 7.78
N LEU A 189 17.25 0.22 7.74
CA LEU A 189 16.85 -0.46 6.54
C LEU A 189 15.51 0.05 5.99
N VAL A 190 14.48 0.20 6.85
CA VAL A 190 13.16 0.68 6.44
C VAL A 190 13.25 2.10 5.90
N GLU A 191 14.00 2.97 6.56
CA GLU A 191 14.23 4.34 6.11
C GLU A 191 14.93 4.39 4.75
N ALA A 192 15.94 3.56 4.52
CA ALA A 192 16.63 3.45 3.25
C ALA A 192 15.73 2.83 2.15
N TYR A 193 14.97 1.78 2.47
CA TYR A 193 14.05 1.13 1.54
C TYR A 193 12.95 2.07 1.06
N THR A 194 12.33 2.80 1.96
CA THR A 194 11.23 3.72 1.63
C THR A 194 11.69 4.91 0.79
N ARG A 195 13.00 5.22 0.82
CA ARG A 195 13.65 6.22 -0.04
C ARG A 195 14.25 5.62 -1.33
N GLY A 196 14.21 4.29 -1.49
CA GLY A 196 14.75 3.61 -2.66
C GLY A 196 16.26 3.43 -2.65
N ALA A 197 16.91 3.66 -1.52
CA ALA A 197 18.35 3.48 -1.33
C ALA A 197 18.74 2.04 -0.94
N ALA A 198 17.78 1.19 -0.63
CA ALA A 198 18.01 -0.21 -0.25
C ALA A 198 17.00 -1.16 -0.90
N SER A 199 17.42 -2.42 -1.04
CA SER A 199 16.53 -3.55 -1.26
C SER A 199 15.85 -3.97 0.04
N TRP A 200 14.77 -4.74 -0.05
CA TRP A 200 14.08 -5.23 1.14
C TRP A 200 14.94 -6.23 1.94
N CYS A 201 14.58 -6.40 3.20
CA CYS A 201 15.25 -7.29 4.15
C CYS A 201 15.39 -8.73 3.60
N PRO A 202 16.62 -9.25 3.44
CA PRO A 202 16.83 -10.61 2.92
C PRO A 202 16.30 -11.69 3.88
N VAL A 203 16.25 -11.40 5.17
CA VAL A 203 15.72 -12.31 6.20
C VAL A 203 14.19 -12.34 6.17
N ALA A 204 13.54 -11.19 5.95
CA ALA A 204 12.08 -11.11 5.78
C ALA A 204 11.64 -11.69 4.42
N SER A 205 12.46 -11.54 3.39
CA SER A 205 12.24 -12.09 2.04
C SER A 205 12.47 -13.60 1.95
N GLY A 206 12.89 -14.24 3.02
CA GLY A 206 13.11 -15.69 3.07
C GLY A 206 11.85 -16.43 2.60
N GLY A 207 12.02 -17.21 1.51
CA GLY A 207 10.98 -17.80 0.66
C GLY A 207 10.06 -18.83 1.31
N THR A 208 9.60 -18.61 2.54
CA THR A 208 8.60 -19.44 3.21
C THR A 208 7.40 -18.60 3.55
N SER A 209 6.27 -18.92 2.95
CA SER A 209 4.95 -18.37 3.30
C SER A 209 4.02 -19.51 3.71
N LEU A 210 3.04 -19.20 4.53
CA LEU A 210 1.96 -20.08 4.93
C LEU A 210 0.64 -19.37 4.64
N ALA A 211 -0.24 -20.02 3.93
CA ALA A 211 -1.61 -19.55 3.76
C ALA A 211 -2.57 -20.61 4.29
N VAL A 212 -3.63 -20.20 4.96
CA VAL A 212 -4.73 -21.05 5.43
C VAL A 212 -6.01 -20.51 4.80
N ASP A 213 -6.69 -21.32 4.05
CA ASP A 213 -7.91 -20.95 3.29
C ASP A 213 -7.70 -19.69 2.40
N GLY A 214 -6.51 -19.60 1.80
CA GLY A 214 -6.13 -18.47 0.94
C GLY A 214 -5.67 -17.21 1.67
N VAL A 215 -5.73 -17.18 3.00
CA VAL A 215 -5.27 -16.05 3.82
C VAL A 215 -3.82 -16.27 4.23
N GLU A 216 -2.94 -15.33 3.89
CA GLU A 216 -1.52 -15.39 4.28
C GLU A 216 -1.36 -15.14 5.78
N ILE A 217 -0.72 -16.10 6.47
CA ILE A 217 -0.45 -16.03 7.91
C ILE A 217 0.93 -15.41 8.14
N PRO A 218 1.03 -14.31 8.90
CA PRO A 218 2.32 -13.72 9.26
C PRO A 218 3.19 -14.69 10.04
N LEU A 219 4.38 -14.97 9.53
CA LEU A 219 5.34 -15.88 10.17
C LEU A 219 6.54 -15.10 10.69
N ASN A 220 6.92 -15.35 11.94
CA ASN A 220 8.21 -14.89 12.46
C ASN A 220 9.37 -15.70 11.83
N PRO A 221 10.63 -15.22 11.90
CA PRO A 221 11.78 -15.88 11.27
C PRO A 221 12.03 -17.30 11.75
N PHE A 222 11.79 -17.57 13.03
CA PHE A 222 11.96 -18.91 13.61
C PHE A 222 11.00 -19.90 12.94
N VAL A 223 9.71 -19.57 12.87
CA VAL A 223 8.68 -20.40 12.23
C VAL A 223 8.97 -20.58 10.73
N LYS A 224 9.35 -19.49 10.02
CA LYS A 224 9.78 -19.59 8.62
C LYS A 224 10.92 -20.57 8.41
N ASN A 225 11.96 -20.49 9.25
CA ASN A 225 13.12 -21.38 9.16
C ASN A 225 12.77 -22.82 9.54
N THR A 226 11.91 -23.00 10.52
CA THR A 226 11.43 -24.34 10.93
C THR A 226 10.66 -25.01 9.80
N ILE A 227 9.64 -24.33 9.23
CA ILE A 227 8.87 -24.85 8.09
C ILE A 227 9.80 -25.17 6.92
N LYS A 228 10.71 -24.23 6.58
CA LYS A 228 11.67 -24.44 5.49
C LYS A 228 12.54 -25.68 5.72
N SER A 229 13.05 -25.87 6.94
CA SER A 229 13.92 -27.01 7.26
C SER A 229 13.16 -28.33 7.22
N VAL A 230 11.95 -28.37 7.77
CA VAL A 230 11.08 -29.55 7.74
C VAL A 230 10.72 -29.92 6.29
N VAL A 231 10.24 -28.96 5.49
CA VAL A 231 9.87 -29.22 4.09
C VAL A 231 11.09 -29.66 3.28
N LYS A 232 12.26 -29.01 3.44
CA LYS A 232 13.50 -29.43 2.78
C LYS A 232 13.89 -30.85 3.17
N GLY A 233 13.81 -31.21 4.45
CA GLY A 233 14.10 -32.57 4.92
C GLY A 233 13.16 -33.61 4.29
N LEU A 234 11.87 -33.31 4.23
CA LEU A 234 10.87 -34.19 3.62
C LEU A 234 11.16 -34.41 2.12
N ILE A 235 11.35 -33.34 1.36
CA ILE A 235 11.56 -33.47 -0.09
C ILE A 235 12.91 -34.10 -0.44
N SER A 236 13.93 -34.02 0.42
CA SER A 236 15.25 -34.60 0.16
C SER A 236 15.26 -36.13 0.13
N VAL A 237 14.27 -36.79 0.74
CA VAL A 237 14.13 -38.25 0.79
C VAL A 237 13.09 -38.80 -0.21
N LEU A 238 12.37 -37.90 -0.91
CA LEU A 238 11.37 -38.31 -1.89
C LEU A 238 11.99 -38.62 -3.24
N LYS A 239 11.65 -39.75 -3.82
CA LYS A 239 12.04 -40.13 -5.18
C LYS A 239 11.33 -39.26 -6.20
N GLY A 240 12.03 -38.81 -7.23
CA GLY A 240 11.47 -38.04 -8.33
C GLY A 240 11.53 -36.51 -8.11
N VAL A 241 12.08 -36.04 -7.00
CA VAL A 241 12.34 -34.60 -6.80
C VAL A 241 13.62 -34.23 -7.59
N PRO A 242 13.57 -33.18 -8.45
CA PRO A 242 14.76 -32.69 -9.13
C PRO A 242 15.85 -32.26 -8.14
N ALA A 243 17.13 -32.49 -8.49
CA ALA A 243 18.25 -32.08 -7.65
C ALA A 243 18.28 -30.54 -7.43
N GLU A 244 17.85 -29.79 -8.45
CA GLU A 244 17.70 -28.33 -8.38
C GLU A 244 16.21 -27.97 -8.51
N TRP A 245 15.71 -27.21 -7.57
CA TRP A 245 14.35 -26.68 -7.57
C TRP A 245 14.31 -25.25 -7.02
N SER A 246 13.45 -24.43 -7.57
CA SER A 246 13.30 -23.02 -7.16
C SER A 246 12.16 -22.79 -6.17
N ARG A 247 11.13 -23.63 -6.22
CA ARG A 247 9.93 -23.49 -5.40
C ARG A 247 9.30 -24.84 -5.07
N VAL A 248 8.87 -24.98 -3.83
CA VAL A 248 8.03 -26.12 -3.36
C VAL A 248 6.72 -25.58 -2.83
N VAL A 249 5.61 -26.23 -3.16
CA VAL A 249 4.29 -25.95 -2.64
C VAL A 249 3.79 -27.21 -1.94
N VAL A 250 3.39 -27.09 -0.70
CA VAL A 250 2.73 -28.16 0.08
C VAL A 250 1.31 -27.72 0.36
N THR A 251 0.35 -28.56 -0.05
CA THR A 251 -1.07 -28.32 0.20
C THR A 251 -1.56 -29.41 1.16
N VAL A 252 -2.22 -29.00 2.23
CA VAL A 252 -2.84 -29.90 3.22
C VAL A 252 -4.32 -29.55 3.29
N SER A 253 -5.18 -30.51 3.02
CA SER A 253 -6.63 -30.38 3.20
C SER A 253 -7.03 -31.01 4.53
N ARG A 254 -8.00 -30.42 5.23
CA ARG A 254 -8.62 -31.04 6.39
C ARG A 254 -9.49 -32.20 5.86
N GLU A 255 -9.18 -33.41 6.29
CA GLU A 255 -10.11 -34.52 6.08
C GLU A 255 -11.20 -34.42 7.17
N ASP A 256 -12.46 -34.46 6.76
CA ASP A 256 -13.63 -34.50 7.67
C ASP A 256 -13.72 -35.82 8.43
#